data_8ce54b9011771ff0ffd3bdae6ddf829b
#
_entry.id   8ce54b9011771ff0ffd3bdae6ddf829b
#
_cell.length_a   1.000
_cell.length_b   1.000
_cell.length_c   1.000
_cell.angle_alpha   90.00
_cell.angle_beta   90.00
_cell.angle_gamma   90.00
#
_symmetry.space_group_name_H-M   'P 1'
#
loop_
_entity.id
_entity.type
_entity.pdbx_description
1 polymer ?
#
loop_
_entity_poly.entity_id
_entity_poly.type
_entity_poly.pdbx_seq_one_letter_code
_entity_poly.pdbx_strand_id
1 'polypeptide(L)' 'MAKSITKEIIKNNDNSVCSLLFRQVDRPLGYLMCRAINVYDDRYRVNVYVKTDVEGIEGQKISNSYFCKLDENNHLTILS' A
#
# COMPACT_ATOMS: atom_id res chain seq x y z
N MET A 1 -1.93 -26.55 5.28
CA MET A 1 -0.61 -25.95 5.30
C MET A 1 -0.33 -25.16 4.08
N ALA A 2 -0.30 -25.79 2.94
CA ALA A 2 0.06 -25.09 1.72
C ALA A 2 -0.82 -23.90 1.44
N LYS A 3 -2.09 -24.01 1.73
CA LYS A 3 -3.02 -22.94 1.51
C LYS A 3 -2.68 -21.69 2.29
N SER A 4 -2.35 -21.90 3.53
CA SER A 4 -2.00 -20.78 4.40
C SER A 4 -0.78 -20.06 3.88
N ILE A 5 0.17 -20.83 3.42
CA ILE A 5 1.39 -20.25 2.91
C ILE A 5 1.10 -19.35 1.71
N THR A 6 0.23 -19.80 0.82
CA THR A 6 -0.12 -19.03 -0.34
C THR A 6 -0.72 -17.69 0.05
N LYS A 7 -1.63 -17.72 1.00
CA LYS A 7 -2.27 -16.49 1.45
C LYS A 7 -1.27 -15.54 2.07
N GLU A 8 -0.36 -16.11 2.84
CA GLU A 8 0.63 -15.27 3.50
C GLU A 8 1.53 -14.57 2.50
N ILE A 9 1.83 -15.24 1.41
CA ILE A 9 2.66 -14.63 0.38
C ILE A 9 1.97 -13.41 -0.19
N ILE A 10 0.68 -13.51 -0.43
CA ILE A 10 -0.08 -12.38 -0.95
C ILE A 10 -0.08 -11.22 0.02
N LYS A 11 -0.30 -11.51 1.29
CA LYS A 11 -0.26 -10.48 2.31
C LYS A 11 1.10 -9.83 2.38
N ASN A 12 2.14 -10.65 2.30
CA ASN A 12 3.49 -10.13 2.40
C ASN A 12 3.79 -9.17 1.27
N ASN A 13 3.27 -9.43 0.08
CA ASN A 13 3.47 -8.52 -1.03
C ASN A 13 2.89 -7.15 -0.75
N ASP A 14 1.67 -7.11 -0.21
CA ASP A 14 1.07 -5.84 0.16
C ASP A 14 1.94 -5.11 1.16
N ASN A 15 2.35 -5.83 2.21
CA ASN A 15 3.16 -5.22 3.25
C ASN A 15 4.50 -4.75 2.71
N SER A 16 5.10 -5.55 1.83
CA SER A 16 6.40 -5.21 1.29
C SER A 16 6.34 -3.94 0.46
N VAL A 17 5.35 -3.83 -0.41
CA VAL A 17 5.24 -2.66 -1.27
C VAL A 17 4.98 -1.41 -0.44
N CYS A 18 4.08 -1.50 0.51
CA CYS A 18 3.79 -0.36 1.36
C CYS A 18 5.01 0.04 2.20
N SER A 19 5.75 -0.94 2.70
CA SER A 19 6.96 -0.64 3.46
C SER A 19 7.98 0.09 2.60
N LEU A 20 8.15 -0.36 1.37
CA LEU A 20 9.08 0.29 0.47
C LEU A 20 8.63 1.70 0.11
N LEU A 21 7.33 1.89 -0.03
CA LEU A 21 6.81 3.21 -0.32
C LEU A 21 7.14 4.19 0.81
N PHE A 22 6.95 3.76 2.05
CA PHE A 22 7.15 4.65 3.19
C PHE A 22 8.62 4.87 3.52
N ARG A 23 9.51 4.26 2.79
CA ARG A 23 10.91 4.63 2.84
C ARG A 23 11.18 5.88 2.01
N GLN A 24 10.31 6.17 1.07
CA GLN A 24 10.48 7.30 0.16
C GLN A 24 9.57 8.47 0.49
N VAL A 25 8.41 8.19 1.07
CA VAL A 25 7.44 9.23 1.41
C VAL A 25 7.02 9.06 2.86
N ASP A 26 6.59 10.16 3.46
CA ASP A 26 6.14 10.12 4.84
C ASP A 26 4.70 9.64 4.92
N ARG A 27 4.37 9.05 6.06
CA ARG A 27 2.98 8.70 6.34
C ARG A 27 2.23 9.98 6.66
N PRO A 28 1.01 10.13 6.12
CA PRO A 28 0.23 11.32 6.40
C PRO A 28 -0.30 11.31 7.83
N LEU A 29 -0.69 12.47 8.30
CA LEU A 29 -1.35 12.56 9.59
C LEU A 29 -2.65 11.78 9.53
N GLY A 30 -2.93 11.07 10.61
CA GLY A 30 -4.13 10.26 10.64
C GLY A 30 -4.02 8.98 9.86
N TYR A 31 -2.80 8.58 9.53
CA TYR A 31 -2.56 7.36 8.77
C TYR A 31 -3.29 6.18 9.40
N LEU A 32 -4.02 5.45 8.58
CA LEU A 32 -4.80 4.31 9.02
C LEU A 32 -4.25 3.02 8.45
N MET A 33 -4.08 2.97 7.13
CA MET A 33 -3.56 1.77 6.52
C MET A 33 -3.12 2.06 5.08
N CYS A 34 -2.41 1.11 4.51
CA CYS A 34 -1.92 1.20 3.15
C CYS A 34 -2.26 -0.10 2.43
N ARG A 35 -2.69 0.00 1.20
CA ARG A 35 -3.00 -1.16 0.38
C ARG A 35 -2.31 -1.05 -0.95
N ALA A 36 -1.62 -2.12 -1.34
CA ALA A 36 -0.95 -2.19 -2.62
C ALA A 36 -1.68 -3.22 -3.47
N ILE A 37 -2.06 -2.81 -4.66
CA ILE A 37 -2.80 -3.67 -5.58
C ILE A 37 -1.96 -3.85 -6.84
N ASN A 38 -1.66 -5.09 -7.18
CA ASN A 38 -0.94 -5.36 -8.40
C ASN A 38 -1.88 -5.15 -9.58
N VAL A 39 -1.52 -4.22 -10.45
CA VAL A 39 -2.36 -3.86 -11.58
C VAL A 39 -2.03 -4.72 -12.79
N TYR A 40 -0.74 -4.82 -13.12
CA TYR A 40 -0.25 -5.70 -14.17
C TYR A 40 1.27 -5.78 -14.02
N ASP A 41 1.85 -6.91 -14.44
CA ASP A 41 3.29 -7.15 -14.39
C ASP A 41 3.88 -6.72 -13.05
N ASP A 42 4.81 -5.78 -13.06
CA ASP A 42 5.45 -5.27 -11.85
C ASP A 42 4.91 -3.91 -11.44
N ARG A 43 3.71 -3.59 -11.87
CA ARG A 43 3.07 -2.30 -11.56
C ARG A 43 2.06 -2.46 -10.45
N TYR A 44 2.09 -1.50 -9.54
CA TYR A 44 1.21 -1.51 -8.38
C TYR A 44 0.54 -0.16 -8.20
N ARG A 45 -0.71 -0.20 -7.80
CA ARG A 45 -1.41 0.98 -7.33
C ARG A 45 -1.41 0.92 -5.82
N VAL A 46 -0.84 1.93 -5.18
CA VAL A 46 -0.70 1.95 -3.73
C VAL A 46 -1.58 3.05 -3.18
N ASN A 47 -2.56 2.67 -2.39
CA ASN A 47 -3.50 3.61 -1.79
C ASN A 47 -3.21 3.75 -0.31
N VAL A 48 -3.06 4.99 0.14
CA VAL A 48 -2.79 5.30 1.54
C VAL A 48 -4.04 5.92 2.13
N TYR A 49 -4.54 5.31 3.20
CA TYR A 49 -5.80 5.70 3.81
C TYR A 49 -5.57 6.43 5.12
N VAL A 50 -6.39 7.44 5.38
CA VAL A 50 -6.37 8.17 6.64
C VAL A 50 -7.75 8.13 7.24
N LYS A 51 -7.79 8.31 8.55
CA LYS A 51 -9.05 8.38 9.28
C LYS A 51 -9.73 9.71 9.00
N THR A 52 -11.04 9.67 8.94
CA THR A 52 -11.83 10.90 8.86
C THR A 52 -12.78 10.91 10.06
N ASP A 53 -13.10 12.09 10.53
CA ASP A 53 -14.01 12.25 11.64
C ASP A 53 -14.87 13.48 11.35
N VAL A 54 -16.01 13.24 10.73
CA VAL A 54 -16.92 14.32 10.38
C VAL A 54 -18.14 14.19 11.26
N GLU A 55 -18.35 15.20 12.11
CA GLU A 55 -19.51 15.24 13.01
C GLU A 55 -19.60 13.99 13.86
N GLY A 56 -18.45 13.52 14.33
CA GLY A 56 -18.45 12.38 15.24
C GLY A 56 -18.56 11.04 14.56
N ILE A 57 -18.66 11.02 13.25
CA ILE A 57 -18.74 9.78 12.50
C ILE A 57 -17.36 9.42 11.99
N GLU A 58 -16.87 8.27 12.42
CA GLU A 58 -15.57 7.81 11.98
C GLU A 58 -15.67 7.19 10.60
N GLY A 59 -14.67 7.49 9.78
CA GLY A 59 -14.60 6.93 8.45
C GLY A 59 -13.16 6.88 7.97
N GLN A 60 -13.00 6.65 6.70
CA GLN A 60 -11.67 6.62 6.10
C GLN A 60 -11.76 7.14 4.68
N LYS A 61 -10.65 7.65 4.20
CA LYS A 61 -10.57 8.11 2.82
C LYS A 61 -9.15 7.88 2.32
N ILE A 62 -9.00 7.88 1.00
CA ILE A 62 -7.69 7.78 0.39
C ILE A 62 -7.04 9.15 0.43
N SER A 63 -5.94 9.24 1.15
CA SER A 63 -5.17 10.47 1.24
C SER A 63 -4.31 10.64 0.00
N ASN A 64 -3.63 9.57 -0.37
CA ASN A 64 -2.70 9.58 -1.50
C ASN A 64 -2.84 8.28 -2.25
N SER A 65 -2.62 8.35 -3.54
CA SER A 65 -2.62 7.16 -4.39
C SER A 65 -1.40 7.26 -5.30
N TYR A 66 -0.59 6.23 -5.29
CA TYR A 66 0.65 6.20 -6.06
C TYR A 66 0.61 5.08 -7.07
N PHE A 67 1.21 5.33 -8.22
CA PHE A 67 1.39 4.30 -9.23
C PHE A 67 2.88 3.97 -9.24
N CYS A 68 3.21 2.72 -8.95
CA CYS A 68 4.59 2.35 -8.68
C CYS A 68 5.02 1.13 -9.48
N LYS A 69 6.31 1.01 -9.64
CA LYS A 69 6.93 -0.15 -10.27
C LYS A 69 7.83 -0.82 -9.25
N LEU A 70 7.68 -2.13 -9.10
CA LEU A 70 8.51 -2.92 -8.20
C LEU A 70 9.34 -3.88 -9.04
N ASP A 71 10.66 -3.72 -9.01
CA ASP A 71 11.51 -4.58 -9.81
C ASP A 71 11.93 -5.83 -9.04
N GLU A 72 12.70 -6.68 -9.69
CA GLU A 72 13.09 -7.97 -9.12
C GLU A 72 13.95 -7.82 -7.87
N ASN A 73 14.59 -6.69 -7.74
CA ASN A 73 15.47 -6.45 -6.61
C ASN A 73 14.75 -5.77 -5.46
N ASN A 74 13.43 -5.76 -5.50
CA ASN A 74 12.59 -5.10 -4.48
C ASN A 74 12.84 -3.61 -4.42
N HIS A 75 13.14 -3.03 -5.57
CA HIS A 75 13.33 -1.60 -5.68
C HIS A 75 12.03 -0.98 -6.18
N LEU A 76 11.46 -0.09 -5.39
CA LEU A 76 10.18 0.53 -5.73
C LEU A 76 10.42 1.91 -6.32
N THR A 77 9.84 2.14 -7.49
CA THR A 77 9.91 3.43 -8.17
C THR A 77 8.53 4.01 -8.27
N ILE A 78 8.36 5.22 -7.78
CA ILE A 78 7.07 5.92 -7.87
C ILE A 78 6.99 6.57 -9.24
N LEU A 79 5.97 6.18 -10.01
CA LEU A 79 5.81 6.67 -11.37
C LEU A 79 4.87 7.87 -11.44
N SER A 80 3.91 7.91 -10.55
CA SER A 80 3.04 9.09 -10.48
C SER A 80 2.22 9.10 -9.19
#